data_a0d1d7b854be77e93e7a27db8cd4463a
#
_entry.id   a0d1d7b854be77e93e7a27db8cd4463a
#
_cell.length_a   1.000
_cell.length_b   1.000
_cell.length_c   1.000
_cell.angle_alpha   90.00
_cell.angle_beta   90.00
_cell.angle_gamma   90.00
#
_symmetry.space_group_name_H-M   'P 1'
#
loop_
_entity.id
_entity.type
_entity.pdbx_description
1 polymer ?
#
loop_
_entity_poly.entity_id
_entity_poly.type
_entity_poly.pdbx_seq_one_letter_code
_entity_poly.pdbx_strand_id
1 'polypeptide(L)'
;PLPGESLVAFLSDGAFEEQRGSDWAPRWWRAEDCGFAVPIMILNGRRIEQRTQIVQEGGAAWLAEDLRHNGFDPVIIDGRDPVAIAWAIVESEDTLSAFAAQSNRRYPVKFPYVIAETEKGFGFPGAATNAAHNLPLDGNPREHAQAREAFNAGAAALFVPEIELENALTVLANHGKNRRSRESEHPMARRHPASPHLPV
;
A
#
# COMPACT_ATOMS: atom_id res chain seq x y z
N PRO A 1 -1.39 -6.84 11.92
CA PRO A 1 -1.82 -8.22 11.71
C PRO A 1 -1.35 -9.14 12.83
N LEU A 2 -2.05 -10.26 13.05
CA LEU A 2 -1.66 -11.27 14.01
C LEU A 2 -0.54 -12.16 13.47
N PRO A 3 0.25 -12.86 14.31
CA PRO A 3 1.23 -13.82 13.85
C PRO A 3 0.62 -14.84 12.87
N GLY A 4 1.29 -15.05 11.74
CA GLY A 4 0.79 -15.90 10.63
C GLY A 4 -0.07 -15.17 9.60
N GLU A 5 -0.26 -13.87 9.74
CA GLU A 5 -0.96 -13.03 8.78
C GLU A 5 -0.01 -12.00 8.16
N SER A 6 -0.31 -11.57 6.94
CA SER A 6 0.35 -10.43 6.29
C SER A 6 -0.67 -9.33 5.98
N LEU A 7 -0.26 -8.09 6.16
CA LEU A 7 -1.00 -6.90 5.78
C LEU A 7 -0.21 -6.13 4.73
N VAL A 8 -0.71 -6.04 3.52
CA VAL A 8 -0.19 -5.13 2.50
C VAL A 8 -0.97 -3.81 2.59
N ALA A 9 -0.28 -2.72 2.86
CA ALA A 9 -0.88 -1.41 3.02
C ALA A 9 -0.40 -0.45 1.93
N PHE A 10 -1.32 -0.03 1.05
CA PHE A 10 -1.06 1.02 0.07
C PHE A 10 -1.27 2.38 0.71
N LEU A 11 -0.23 3.19 0.71
CA LEU A 11 -0.18 4.50 1.36
C LEU A 11 -0.06 5.59 0.30
N SER A 12 -0.66 6.76 0.55
CA SER A 12 -0.53 7.92 -0.32
C SER A 12 0.60 8.83 0.16
N ASP A 13 1.43 9.29 -0.76
CA ASP A 13 2.49 10.27 -0.49
C ASP A 13 1.94 11.59 0.08
N GLY A 14 0.79 12.07 -0.40
CA GLY A 14 0.12 13.25 0.16
C GLY A 14 -0.33 13.04 1.61
N ALA A 15 -0.94 11.90 1.92
CA ALA A 15 -1.35 11.57 3.29
C ALA A 15 -0.15 11.36 4.22
N PHE A 16 0.94 10.76 3.72
CA PHE A 16 2.18 10.59 4.47
C PHE A 16 2.76 11.94 4.93
N GLU A 17 2.78 12.94 4.05
CA GLU A 17 3.26 14.28 4.41
C GLU A 17 2.40 14.96 5.48
N GLU A 18 1.09 14.76 5.44
CA GLU A 18 0.16 15.35 6.40
C GLU A 18 0.23 14.69 7.78
N GLN A 19 0.39 13.40 7.81
CA GLN A 19 0.44 12.60 9.04
C GLN A 19 1.87 12.32 9.52
N ARG A 20 2.86 12.65 8.73
CA ARG A 20 4.30 12.40 8.95
C ARG A 20 4.68 10.94 9.20
N GLY A 21 3.82 9.99 8.82
CA GLY A 21 4.14 8.55 8.81
C GLY A 21 4.68 7.95 10.10
N SER A 22 4.55 8.66 11.22
CA SER A 22 5.15 8.31 12.51
C SER A 22 4.64 6.99 13.08
N ASP A 23 3.48 6.55 12.63
CA ASP A 23 2.80 5.37 13.17
C ASP A 23 3.43 4.04 12.72
N TRP A 24 4.35 4.10 11.74
CA TRP A 24 5.06 2.96 11.22
C TRP A 24 6.46 2.79 11.82
N ALA A 25 6.59 3.04 13.11
CA ALA A 25 7.87 2.88 13.77
C ALA A 25 8.27 1.39 13.84
N PRO A 26 9.24 0.92 13.06
CA PRO A 26 9.60 -0.50 12.98
C PRO A 26 10.15 -1.04 14.30
N ARG A 27 10.57 -0.17 15.20
CA ARG A 27 11.01 -0.52 16.56
C ARG A 27 9.93 -1.21 17.39
N TRP A 28 8.64 -1.03 17.04
CA TRP A 28 7.53 -1.65 17.75
C TRP A 28 7.14 -3.01 17.17
N TRP A 29 7.61 -3.33 15.97
CA TRP A 29 7.34 -4.63 15.37
C TRP A 29 8.17 -5.73 16.05
N ARG A 30 7.50 -6.83 16.37
CA ARG A 30 8.11 -8.04 16.94
C ARG A 30 7.54 -9.27 16.27
N ALA A 31 8.43 -10.16 15.84
CA ALA A 31 8.05 -11.41 15.18
C ALA A 31 7.28 -12.37 16.11
N GLU A 32 7.38 -12.17 17.42
CA GLU A 32 6.76 -13.03 18.42
C GLU A 32 5.25 -12.75 18.59
N ASP A 33 4.82 -11.54 18.32
CA ASP A 33 3.46 -11.09 18.62
C ASP A 33 2.78 -10.35 17.46
N CYS A 34 3.51 -10.03 16.40
CA CYS A 34 3.00 -9.37 15.21
C CYS A 34 3.16 -10.22 13.96
N GLY A 35 2.17 -10.18 13.07
CA GLY A 35 2.28 -10.64 11.69
C GLY A 35 3.08 -9.68 10.82
N PHE A 36 3.22 -9.97 9.55
CA PHE A 36 3.97 -9.12 8.63
C PHE A 36 3.14 -7.93 8.16
N ALA A 37 3.80 -6.80 7.99
CA ALA A 37 3.22 -5.64 7.34
C ALA A 37 4.14 -5.18 6.20
N VAL A 38 3.55 -4.96 5.03
CA VAL A 38 4.27 -4.49 3.84
C VAL A 38 3.71 -3.13 3.46
N PRO A 39 4.33 -2.02 3.91
CA PRO A 39 3.94 -0.69 3.50
C PRO A 39 4.43 -0.41 2.08
N ILE A 40 3.52 0.03 1.22
CA ILE A 40 3.80 0.43 -0.16
C ILE A 40 3.36 1.87 -0.34
N MET A 41 4.30 2.78 -0.43
CA MET A 41 4.05 4.18 -0.75
C MET A 41 3.78 4.34 -2.23
N ILE A 42 2.61 4.81 -2.58
CA ILE A 42 2.28 5.23 -3.94
C ILE A 42 2.80 6.66 -4.14
N LEU A 43 4.02 6.76 -4.65
CA LEU A 43 4.66 8.05 -4.88
C LEU A 43 4.22 8.60 -6.23
N ASN A 44 3.06 9.23 -6.27
CA ASN A 44 2.51 9.86 -7.46
C ASN A 44 2.83 11.36 -7.58
N GLY A 45 3.45 11.94 -6.58
CA GLY A 45 3.97 13.30 -6.56
C GLY A 45 2.93 14.40 -6.40
N ARG A 46 1.67 14.05 -6.09
CA ARG A 46 0.60 15.05 -6.05
C ARG A 46 -0.38 14.85 -4.90
N ARG A 47 -0.77 15.97 -4.29
CA ARG A 47 -1.99 16.15 -3.49
C ARG A 47 -3.17 16.48 -4.41
N ILE A 48 -4.23 17.08 -3.85
CA ILE A 48 -5.43 17.46 -4.62
C ILE A 48 -5.07 18.45 -5.73
N GLU A 49 -4.43 19.58 -5.40
CA GLU A 49 -4.10 20.66 -6.35
C GLU A 49 -2.62 21.05 -6.35
N GLN A 50 -1.79 20.33 -5.60
CA GLN A 50 -0.40 20.68 -5.38
C GLN A 50 0.52 19.48 -5.63
N ARG A 51 1.79 19.78 -5.90
CA ARG A 51 2.85 18.76 -5.82
C ARG A 51 3.14 18.44 -4.36
N THR A 52 3.49 17.20 -4.06
CA THR A 52 3.95 16.80 -2.74
C THR A 52 5.31 17.44 -2.44
N GLN A 53 5.62 17.64 -1.17
CA GLN A 53 6.93 18.10 -0.73
C GLN A 53 8.00 17.09 -1.12
N ILE A 54 7.72 15.80 -0.96
CA ILE A 54 8.64 14.70 -1.33
C ILE A 54 9.20 14.90 -2.74
N VAL A 55 8.33 15.15 -3.73
CA VAL A 55 8.76 15.35 -5.12
C VAL A 55 9.53 16.67 -5.30
N GLN A 56 9.23 17.69 -4.51
CA GLN A 56 9.92 18.98 -4.57
C GLN A 56 11.34 18.91 -3.94
N GLU A 57 11.53 18.05 -2.95
CA GLU A 57 12.80 17.88 -2.22
C GLU A 57 13.75 16.86 -2.86
N GLY A 58 13.30 16.08 -3.83
CA GLY A 58 14.16 15.10 -4.51
C GLY A 58 13.51 13.75 -4.84
N GLY A 59 12.21 13.62 -4.63
CA GLY A 59 11.43 12.46 -5.03
C GLY A 59 11.75 11.20 -4.22
N ALA A 60 11.76 10.06 -4.89
CA ALA A 60 11.94 8.75 -4.26
C ALA A 60 13.28 8.64 -3.51
N ALA A 61 14.35 9.24 -4.04
CA ALA A 61 15.66 9.21 -3.39
C ALA A 61 15.64 9.94 -2.03
N TRP A 62 15.05 11.13 -1.98
CA TRP A 62 14.87 11.88 -0.74
C TRP A 62 14.02 11.12 0.28
N LEU A 63 12.88 10.56 -0.17
CA LEU A 63 11.99 9.76 0.69
C LEU A 63 12.71 8.52 1.22
N ALA A 64 13.51 7.85 0.39
CA ALA A 64 14.28 6.69 0.82
C ALA A 64 15.30 7.02 1.92
N GLU A 65 15.94 8.18 1.85
CA GLU A 65 16.84 8.65 2.90
C GLU A 65 16.09 8.95 4.20
N ASP A 66 14.96 9.64 4.12
CA ASP A 66 14.12 9.92 5.28
C ASP A 66 13.63 8.63 5.95
N LEU A 67 13.16 7.67 5.17
CA LEU A 67 12.74 6.36 5.68
C LEU A 67 13.90 5.60 6.34
N ARG A 68 15.11 5.63 5.78
CA ARG A 68 16.29 5.01 6.40
C ARG A 68 16.62 5.61 7.76
N HIS A 69 16.50 6.94 7.89
CA HIS A 69 16.70 7.63 9.18
C HIS A 69 15.65 7.19 10.22
N ASN A 70 14.47 6.83 9.76
CA ASN A 70 13.38 6.34 10.61
C ASN A 70 13.41 4.82 10.87
N GLY A 71 14.46 4.12 10.40
CA GLY A 71 14.67 2.70 10.69
C GLY A 71 14.03 1.74 9.69
N PHE A 72 13.63 2.23 8.51
CA PHE A 72 13.16 1.39 7.40
C PHE A 72 14.29 0.98 6.46
N ASP A 73 14.03 -0.05 5.67
CA ASP A 73 14.87 -0.48 4.55
C ASP A 73 14.07 -0.30 3.24
N PRO A 74 14.12 0.91 2.64
CA PRO A 74 13.29 1.22 1.49
C PRO A 74 13.86 0.63 0.19
N VAL A 75 12.94 0.10 -0.64
CA VAL A 75 13.18 -0.28 -2.03
C VAL A 75 12.33 0.58 -2.95
N ILE A 76 12.94 1.08 -4.03
CA ILE A 76 12.25 1.89 -5.04
C ILE A 76 11.93 0.99 -6.23
N ILE A 77 10.67 1.00 -6.67
CA ILE A 77 10.17 0.21 -7.80
C ILE A 77 9.38 1.09 -8.77
N ASP A 78 9.19 0.61 -10.00
CA ASP A 78 8.20 1.19 -10.92
C ASP A 78 6.79 0.81 -10.45
N GLY A 79 6.06 1.77 -9.92
CA GLY A 79 4.69 1.59 -9.44
C GLY A 79 3.64 1.42 -10.56
N ARG A 80 4.07 1.49 -11.83
CA ARG A 80 3.23 1.21 -13.00
C ARG A 80 3.30 -0.25 -13.43
N ASP A 81 4.26 -0.98 -12.88
CA ASP A 81 4.45 -2.40 -13.16
C ASP A 81 3.87 -3.27 -12.05
N PRO A 82 2.76 -3.98 -12.27
CA PRO A 82 2.17 -4.87 -11.28
C PRO A 82 3.08 -6.04 -10.90
N VAL A 83 4.01 -6.45 -11.78
CA VAL A 83 4.98 -7.51 -11.47
C VAL A 83 6.01 -7.00 -10.47
N ALA A 84 6.48 -5.76 -10.62
CA ALA A 84 7.39 -5.14 -9.65
C ALA A 84 6.72 -4.99 -8.27
N ILE A 85 5.44 -4.64 -8.22
CA ILE A 85 4.68 -4.56 -6.97
C ILE A 85 4.56 -5.94 -6.31
N ALA A 86 4.16 -6.97 -7.08
CA ALA A 86 4.05 -8.33 -6.58
C ALA A 86 5.39 -8.88 -6.07
N TRP A 87 6.47 -8.66 -6.81
CA TRP A 87 7.82 -9.01 -6.38
C TRP A 87 8.20 -8.34 -5.06
N ALA A 88 7.97 -7.04 -4.94
CA ALA A 88 8.31 -6.29 -3.75
C ALA A 88 7.54 -6.76 -2.50
N ILE A 89 6.30 -7.21 -2.66
CA ILE A 89 5.51 -7.80 -1.57
C ILE A 89 6.18 -9.10 -1.09
N VAL A 90 6.48 -10.02 -2.02
CA VAL A 90 7.10 -11.32 -1.70
C VAL A 90 8.45 -11.12 -1.05
N GLU A 91 9.31 -10.26 -1.61
CA GLU A 91 10.65 -9.96 -1.07
C GLU A 91 10.58 -9.37 0.34
N SER A 92 9.60 -8.52 0.61
CA SER A 92 9.38 -7.96 1.94
C SER A 92 8.95 -9.02 2.94
N GLU A 93 8.06 -9.92 2.56
CA GLU A 93 7.61 -11.05 3.40
C GLU A 93 8.75 -12.02 3.66
N ASP A 94 9.56 -12.35 2.65
CA ASP A 94 10.72 -13.22 2.78
C ASP A 94 11.78 -12.62 3.73
N THR A 95 12.02 -11.31 3.61
CA THR A 95 12.93 -10.58 4.52
C THR A 95 12.47 -10.67 5.97
N LEU A 96 11.18 -10.41 6.23
CA LEU A 96 10.63 -10.49 7.59
C LEU A 96 10.58 -11.94 8.10
N SER A 97 10.28 -12.89 7.24
CA SER A 97 10.27 -14.32 7.56
C SER A 97 11.67 -14.82 7.93
N ALA A 98 12.67 -14.45 7.13
CA ALA A 98 14.07 -14.78 7.42
C ALA A 98 14.55 -14.18 8.75
N PHE A 99 14.15 -12.95 9.08
CA PHE A 99 14.41 -12.37 10.38
C PHE A 99 13.69 -13.11 11.51
N ALA A 100 12.41 -13.45 11.31
CA ALA A 100 11.60 -14.16 12.29
C ALA A 100 12.15 -15.57 12.61
N ALA A 101 12.83 -16.21 11.66
CA ALA A 101 13.45 -17.51 11.83
C ALA A 101 14.75 -17.51 12.65
N GLN A 102 15.35 -16.33 12.89
CA GLN A 102 16.60 -16.23 13.66
C GLN A 102 16.37 -16.56 15.13
N SER A 103 17.26 -17.33 15.74
CA SER A 103 17.22 -17.66 17.18
C SER A 103 17.64 -16.48 18.07
N ASN A 104 18.54 -15.61 17.58
CA ASN A 104 19.06 -14.46 18.32
C ASN A 104 18.65 -13.14 17.62
N ARG A 105 17.34 -12.88 17.57
CA ARG A 105 16.81 -11.64 16.98
C ARG A 105 17.26 -10.42 17.76
N ARG A 106 17.70 -9.40 17.05
CA ARG A 106 18.02 -8.09 17.62
C ARG A 106 17.06 -7.05 17.11
N TYR A 107 16.40 -6.35 18.01
CA TYR A 107 15.50 -5.26 17.69
C TYR A 107 16.17 -3.90 17.94
N PRO A 108 15.76 -2.82 17.25
CA PRO A 108 14.78 -2.82 16.15
C PRO A 108 15.36 -3.48 14.89
N VAL A 109 14.47 -4.08 14.09
CA VAL A 109 14.82 -4.54 12.74
C VAL A 109 14.72 -3.37 11.76
N LYS A 110 15.52 -3.38 10.70
CA LYS A 110 15.28 -2.51 9.54
C LYS A 110 14.06 -3.03 8.81
N PHE A 111 12.96 -2.29 8.89
CA PHE A 111 11.68 -2.77 8.38
C PHE A 111 11.55 -2.49 6.89
N PRO A 112 11.16 -3.46 6.05
CA PRO A 112 11.00 -3.24 4.62
C PRO A 112 9.94 -2.16 4.35
N TYR A 113 10.20 -1.32 3.37
CA TYR A 113 9.29 -0.28 2.92
C TYR A 113 9.40 -0.12 1.41
N VAL A 114 8.29 -0.19 0.69
CA VAL A 114 8.28 -0.09 -0.77
C VAL A 114 7.89 1.33 -1.19
N ILE A 115 8.68 1.92 -2.08
CA ILE A 115 8.37 3.20 -2.75
C ILE A 115 8.03 2.88 -4.20
N ALA A 116 6.76 2.91 -4.55
CA ALA A 116 6.26 2.66 -5.88
C ALA A 116 6.10 4.00 -6.62
N GLU A 117 7.10 4.33 -7.47
CA GLU A 117 7.06 5.55 -8.27
C GLU A 117 6.04 5.43 -9.38
N THR A 118 5.14 6.39 -9.47
CA THR A 118 4.12 6.45 -10.50
C THR A 118 3.72 7.90 -10.76
N GLU A 119 2.68 8.09 -11.53
CA GLU A 119 2.07 9.39 -11.75
C GLU A 119 0.56 9.34 -11.46
N LYS A 120 0.05 10.42 -10.89
CA LYS A 120 -1.37 10.50 -10.56
C LYS A 120 -2.23 10.37 -11.81
N GLY A 121 -3.19 9.45 -11.80
CA GLY A 121 -4.06 9.19 -12.95
C GLY A 121 -3.40 8.38 -14.07
N PHE A 122 -2.32 7.64 -13.78
CA PHE A 122 -1.65 6.79 -14.74
C PHE A 122 -2.63 5.96 -15.58
N GLY A 123 -2.42 5.93 -16.88
CA GLY A 123 -3.25 5.19 -17.84
C GLY A 123 -4.50 5.93 -18.33
N PHE A 124 -4.78 7.16 -17.82
CA PHE A 124 -5.91 7.97 -18.29
C PHE A 124 -5.47 9.37 -18.73
N PRO A 125 -6.17 10.02 -19.68
CA PRO A 125 -5.89 11.39 -20.08
C PRO A 125 -5.88 12.35 -18.90
N GLY A 126 -4.91 13.28 -18.90
CA GLY A 126 -4.69 14.21 -17.79
C GLY A 126 -3.80 13.65 -16.67
N ALA A 127 -3.23 12.44 -16.83
CA ALA A 127 -2.22 11.92 -15.92
C ALA A 127 -1.10 12.93 -15.64
N ALA A 128 -0.51 12.86 -14.45
CA ALA A 128 0.54 13.77 -13.96
C ALA A 128 0.12 15.24 -13.83
N THR A 129 -1.14 15.58 -13.99
CA THR A 129 -1.68 16.95 -13.79
C THR A 129 -2.60 17.02 -12.57
N ASN A 130 -2.94 18.25 -12.14
CA ASN A 130 -3.93 18.43 -11.07
C ASN A 130 -5.33 17.94 -11.47
N ALA A 131 -5.66 17.99 -12.78
CA ALA A 131 -6.92 17.50 -13.30
C ALA A 131 -7.17 16.00 -13.05
N ALA A 132 -6.09 15.21 -12.88
CA ALA A 132 -6.20 13.79 -12.54
C ALA A 132 -6.79 13.49 -11.16
N HIS A 133 -7.01 14.51 -10.32
CA HIS A 133 -7.71 14.32 -9.04
C HIS A 133 -9.20 14.07 -9.22
N ASN A 134 -9.80 14.81 -10.14
CA ASN A 134 -11.15 14.58 -10.63
C ASN A 134 -11.06 14.03 -12.05
N LEU A 135 -12.07 13.31 -12.50
CA LEU A 135 -12.07 12.82 -13.88
C LEU A 135 -11.96 14.02 -14.85
N PRO A 136 -10.87 14.14 -15.65
CA PRO A 136 -10.59 15.34 -16.45
C PRO A 136 -11.41 15.36 -17.75
N LEU A 137 -12.72 15.47 -17.61
CA LEU A 137 -13.70 15.49 -18.70
C LEU A 137 -14.55 16.76 -18.60
N ASP A 138 -14.98 17.26 -19.76
CA ASP A 138 -15.81 18.48 -19.85
C ASP A 138 -17.27 18.27 -19.40
N GLY A 139 -17.62 17.11 -18.88
CA GLY A 139 -18.93 16.80 -18.37
C GLY A 139 -19.08 15.36 -17.88
N ASN A 140 -20.27 15.05 -17.36
CA ASN A 140 -20.60 13.69 -16.93
C ASN A 140 -20.74 12.77 -18.16
N PRO A 141 -19.93 11.70 -18.31
CA PRO A 141 -20.00 10.81 -19.47
C PRO A 141 -21.35 10.05 -19.60
N ARG A 142 -22.16 10.02 -18.56
CA ARG A 142 -23.52 9.45 -18.65
C ARG A 142 -24.49 10.36 -19.39
N GLU A 143 -24.27 11.68 -19.31
CA GLU A 143 -25.18 12.70 -19.82
C GLU A 143 -24.68 13.36 -21.09
N HIS A 144 -23.36 13.48 -21.26
CA HIS A 144 -22.71 14.18 -22.36
C HIS A 144 -22.01 13.22 -23.31
N ALA A 145 -22.40 13.20 -24.59
CA ALA A 145 -21.86 12.28 -25.59
C ALA A 145 -20.33 12.46 -25.78
N GLN A 146 -19.87 13.69 -25.90
CA GLN A 146 -18.45 13.99 -26.10
C GLN A 146 -17.61 13.56 -24.89
N ALA A 147 -18.09 13.78 -23.67
CA ALA A 147 -17.43 13.32 -22.43
C ALA A 147 -17.39 11.78 -22.38
N ARG A 148 -18.42 11.10 -22.88
CA ARG A 148 -18.45 9.63 -22.98
C ARG A 148 -17.45 9.10 -23.99
N GLU A 149 -17.32 9.73 -25.14
CA GLU A 149 -16.30 9.36 -26.14
C GLU A 149 -14.89 9.53 -25.58
N ALA A 150 -14.61 10.67 -24.95
CA ALA A 150 -13.34 10.93 -24.30
C ALA A 150 -13.04 9.94 -23.16
N PHE A 151 -14.06 9.60 -22.36
CA PHE A 151 -13.94 8.57 -21.32
C PHE A 151 -13.59 7.21 -21.91
N ASN A 152 -14.34 6.76 -22.90
CA ASN A 152 -14.13 5.45 -23.51
C ASN A 152 -12.76 5.35 -24.19
N ALA A 153 -12.33 6.40 -24.88
CA ALA A 153 -11.00 6.45 -25.47
C ALA A 153 -9.89 6.43 -24.41
N GLY A 154 -10.05 7.19 -23.33
CA GLY A 154 -9.11 7.23 -22.24
C GLY A 154 -9.05 5.93 -21.44
N ALA A 155 -10.19 5.31 -21.19
CA ALA A 155 -10.29 4.06 -20.44
C ALA A 155 -9.83 2.82 -21.24
N ALA A 156 -9.64 2.94 -22.55
CA ALA A 156 -9.25 1.81 -23.39
C ALA A 156 -7.94 1.12 -22.93
N ALA A 157 -6.99 1.90 -22.41
CA ALA A 157 -5.74 1.37 -21.86
C ALA A 157 -5.91 0.63 -20.52
N LEU A 158 -7.04 0.83 -19.85
CA LEU A 158 -7.37 0.21 -18.56
C LEU A 158 -8.33 -0.98 -18.74
N PHE A 159 -8.66 -1.31 -19.98
CA PHE A 159 -9.57 -2.41 -20.27
C PHE A 159 -8.94 -3.75 -19.91
N VAL A 160 -9.68 -4.54 -19.15
CA VAL A 160 -9.31 -5.92 -18.80
C VAL A 160 -10.25 -6.85 -19.58
N PRO A 161 -9.74 -7.83 -20.34
CA PRO A 161 -10.56 -8.83 -21.02
C PRO A 161 -11.50 -9.56 -20.03
N GLU A 162 -12.73 -9.86 -20.48
CA GLU A 162 -13.76 -10.46 -19.63
C GLU A 162 -13.27 -11.76 -18.97
N ILE A 163 -12.57 -12.61 -19.72
CA ILE A 163 -12.03 -13.88 -19.20
C ILE A 163 -11.00 -13.67 -18.08
N GLU A 164 -10.19 -12.64 -18.17
CA GLU A 164 -9.21 -12.30 -17.11
C GLU A 164 -9.93 -11.78 -15.87
N LEU A 165 -10.97 -10.96 -16.07
CA LEU A 165 -11.80 -10.45 -14.98
C LEU A 165 -12.54 -11.57 -14.26
N GLU A 166 -13.14 -12.53 -14.99
CA GLU A 166 -13.81 -13.71 -14.42
C GLU A 166 -12.84 -14.57 -13.61
N ASN A 167 -11.63 -14.79 -14.13
CA ASN A 167 -10.59 -15.52 -13.42
C ASN A 167 -10.19 -14.80 -12.12
N ALA A 168 -9.96 -13.49 -12.17
CA ALA A 168 -9.62 -12.69 -10.99
C ALA A 168 -10.75 -12.73 -9.95
N LEU A 169 -12.01 -12.56 -10.37
CA LEU A 169 -13.18 -12.65 -9.50
C LEU A 169 -13.30 -14.03 -8.84
N THR A 170 -12.99 -15.09 -9.57
CA THR A 170 -12.98 -16.47 -9.04
C THR A 170 -11.93 -16.64 -7.94
N VAL A 171 -10.72 -16.12 -8.16
CA VAL A 171 -9.64 -16.14 -7.15
C VAL A 171 -10.05 -15.35 -5.91
N LEU A 172 -10.57 -14.14 -6.07
CA LEU A 172 -11.03 -13.29 -4.97
C LEU A 172 -12.20 -13.94 -4.19
N ALA A 173 -13.16 -14.53 -4.90
CA ALA A 173 -14.28 -15.21 -4.26
C ALA A 173 -13.83 -16.45 -3.46
N ASN A 174 -12.85 -17.20 -3.97
CA ASN A 174 -12.28 -18.33 -3.24
C ASN A 174 -11.49 -17.89 -2.01
N HIS A 175 -10.73 -16.81 -2.12
CA HIS A 175 -10.05 -16.21 -0.96
C HIS A 175 -11.06 -15.75 0.10
N GLY A 176 -12.14 -15.09 -0.31
CA GLY A 176 -13.18 -14.61 0.60
C GLY A 176 -13.97 -15.73 1.32
N LYS A 177 -13.90 -16.99 0.84
CA LYS A 177 -14.46 -18.15 1.54
C LYS A 177 -13.61 -18.57 2.75
N ASN A 178 -12.34 -18.23 2.77
CA ASN A 178 -11.46 -18.49 3.90
C ASN A 178 -11.81 -17.51 5.03
N ARG A 179 -12.56 -17.99 6.03
CA ARG A 179 -12.89 -17.18 7.20
C ARG A 179 -11.63 -16.97 8.03
N ARG A 180 -11.20 -15.71 8.15
CA ARG A 180 -10.24 -15.31 9.18
C ARG A 180 -10.86 -15.55 10.56
N SER A 181 -10.12 -16.21 11.46
CA SER A 181 -10.52 -16.34 12.85
C SER A 181 -10.66 -14.94 13.48
N ARG A 182 -11.56 -14.80 14.44
CA ARG A 182 -11.69 -13.55 15.20
C ARG A 182 -10.40 -13.31 15.98
N GLU A 183 -9.98 -12.07 16.10
CA GLU A 183 -8.79 -11.70 16.88
C GLU A 183 -8.88 -12.20 18.32
N SER A 184 -10.09 -12.17 18.92
CA SER A 184 -10.35 -12.72 20.26
C SER A 184 -10.12 -14.23 20.38
N GLU A 185 -10.12 -14.97 19.27
CA GLU A 185 -9.91 -16.41 19.23
C GLU A 185 -8.43 -16.78 19.03
N HIS A 186 -7.60 -15.81 18.63
CA HIS A 186 -6.18 -16.05 18.41
C HIS A 186 -5.47 -16.41 19.71
N PRO A 187 -4.48 -17.34 19.70
CA PRO A 187 -3.74 -17.72 20.91
C PRO A 187 -3.12 -16.55 21.68
N MET A 188 -2.69 -15.50 20.98
CA MET A 188 -2.14 -14.30 21.61
C MET A 188 -3.21 -13.53 22.41
N ALA A 189 -4.43 -13.41 21.90
CA ALA A 189 -5.53 -12.76 22.61
C ALA A 189 -5.89 -13.51 23.90
N ARG A 190 -5.76 -14.83 23.91
CA ARG A 190 -6.00 -15.67 25.11
C ARG A 190 -4.93 -15.49 26.19
N ARG A 191 -3.69 -15.12 25.82
CA ARG A 191 -2.60 -14.83 26.77
C ARG A 191 -2.80 -13.51 27.49
N HIS A 192 -3.58 -12.60 26.91
CA HIS A 192 -3.88 -11.27 27.43
C HIS A 192 -5.39 -11.04 27.49
N PRO A 193 -6.13 -11.81 28.32
CA PRO A 193 -7.56 -11.61 28.43
C PRO A 193 -7.84 -10.20 28.97
N ALA A 194 -8.82 -9.53 28.37
CA ALA A 194 -9.28 -8.25 28.89
C ALA A 194 -9.72 -8.42 30.33
N SER A 195 -9.23 -7.54 31.23
CA SER A 195 -9.69 -7.55 32.63
C SER A 195 -11.20 -7.27 32.66
N PRO A 196 -12.03 -8.12 33.29
CA PRO A 196 -13.47 -7.84 33.38
C PRO A 196 -13.78 -6.66 34.32
N HIS A 197 -12.78 -6.08 34.95
CA HIS A 197 -12.92 -5.00 35.95
C HIS A 197 -12.10 -3.79 35.51
N LEU A 198 -12.48 -3.15 34.39
CA LEU A 198 -12.12 -1.75 34.21
C LEU A 198 -13.06 -0.95 35.13
N PRO A 199 -12.54 -0.22 36.15
CA PRO A 199 -13.38 0.68 36.94
C PRO A 199 -13.95 1.74 36.01
N VAL A 200 -15.26 1.92 36.03
CA VAL A 200 -15.98 3.01 35.38
C VAL A 200 -15.65 4.33 36.07
#